data_1869c9fc9c82a94ab404234fbca0a4f9
#
_entry.id   1869c9fc9c82a94ab404234fbca0a4f9
#
_cell.length_a   1.000
_cell.length_b   1.000
_cell.length_c   1.000
_cell.angle_alpha   90.00
_cell.angle_beta   90.00
_cell.angle_gamma   90.00
#
_symmetry.space_group_name_H-M   'P 1'
#
loop_
_entity.id
_entity.type
_entity.pdbx_description
1 polymer ?
#
loop_
_entity_poly.entity_id
_entity_poly.type
_entity_poly.pdbx_seq_one_letter_code
_entity_poly.pdbx_strand_id
1 'polypeptide(L)' 'HRCEEEYHVWQWAIQQMRRYGVPIDHRVQRRFEMSMRYAVSKAMRRGIKHLPEVLHRFAPQAA' A
#
# COMPACT_ATOMS: atom_id res chain seq x y z
N HIS A 1 0.12 5.33 11.71
CA HIS A 1 -1.17 4.76 11.35
C HIS A 1 -1.00 3.40 10.65
N ARG A 2 -2.01 2.55 10.73
CA ARG A 2 -1.94 1.19 10.17
C ARG A 2 -1.67 1.14 8.67
N CYS A 3 -2.22 2.05 7.90
CA CYS A 3 -1.96 2.05 6.45
C CYS A 3 -0.50 2.38 6.13
N GLU A 4 0.13 3.22 6.94
CA GLU A 4 1.55 3.51 6.81
C GLU A 4 2.41 2.30 7.15
N GLU A 5 2.07 1.60 8.22
CA GLU A 5 2.74 0.36 8.62
C GLU A 5 2.61 -0.70 7.52
N GLU A 6 1.41 -0.84 6.96
CA GLU A 6 1.15 -1.76 5.85
C GLU A 6 2.04 -1.43 4.65
N TYR A 7 2.17 -0.16 4.32
CA TYR A 7 3.02 0.29 3.22
C TYR A 7 4.48 -0.11 3.47
N HIS A 8 4.99 0.10 4.69
CA HIS A 8 6.36 -0.24 5.02
C HIS A 8 6.62 -1.74 4.98
N VAL A 9 5.65 -2.54 5.43
CA VAL A 9 5.75 -4.00 5.34
C VAL A 9 5.86 -4.45 3.89
N TRP A 10 5.03 -3.88 3.01
CA TRP A 10 5.09 -4.21 1.58
C TRP A 10 6.40 -3.78 0.95
N GLN A 11 6.92 -2.60 1.30
CA GLN A 11 8.22 -2.14 0.78
C GLN A 11 9.34 -3.07 1.21
N TRP A 12 9.33 -3.49 2.46
CA TRP A 12 10.30 -4.45 2.96
C TRP A 12 10.19 -5.78 2.22
N ALA A 13 9.00 -6.30 2.05
CA ALA A 13 8.77 -7.57 1.36
C ALA A 13 9.27 -7.52 -0.08
N ILE A 14 8.98 -6.43 -0.81
CA ILE A 14 9.44 -6.26 -2.18
C ILE A 14 10.97 -6.21 -2.23
N GLN A 15 11.61 -5.52 -1.30
CA GLN A 15 13.07 -5.49 -1.22
C GLN A 15 13.64 -6.89 -1.02
N GLN A 16 13.03 -7.70 -0.15
CA GLN A 16 13.48 -9.07 0.07
C GLN A 16 13.31 -9.92 -1.19
N MET A 17 12.21 -9.75 -1.90
CA MET A 17 11.99 -10.46 -3.16
C MET A 17 13.08 -10.12 -4.17
N ARG A 18 13.44 -8.85 -4.31
CA ARG A 18 14.53 -8.43 -5.19
C ARG A 18 15.87 -9.02 -4.76
N ARG A 19 16.13 -9.02 -3.48
CA ARG A 19 17.39 -9.53 -2.92
C ARG A 19 17.59 -11.01 -3.22
N TYR A 20 16.51 -11.80 -3.16
CA TYR A 20 16.59 -13.25 -3.38
C TYR A 20 16.23 -13.67 -4.81
N GLY A 21 16.12 -12.71 -5.71
CA GLY A 21 15.86 -13.00 -7.11
C GLY A 21 14.46 -13.48 -7.42
N VAL A 22 13.51 -13.22 -6.51
CA VAL A 22 12.11 -13.56 -6.75
C VAL A 22 11.49 -12.53 -7.71
N PRO A 23 10.87 -12.98 -8.81
CA PRO A 23 10.28 -12.05 -9.77
C PRO A 23 9.16 -11.23 -9.15
N ILE A 24 9.19 -9.92 -9.39
CA ILE A 24 8.12 -9.02 -9.00
C ILE A 24 7.28 -8.76 -10.23
N ASP A 25 6.32 -9.65 -10.47
CA ASP A 25 5.46 -9.57 -11.64
C ASP A 25 4.19 -8.74 -11.33
N HIS A 26 3.30 -8.66 -12.32
CA HIS A 26 2.07 -7.89 -12.17
C HIS A 26 1.14 -8.43 -11.08
N ARG A 27 1.25 -9.71 -10.72
CA ARG A 27 0.43 -10.29 -9.64
C ARG A 27 0.84 -9.72 -8.29
N VAL A 28 2.15 -9.63 -8.05
CA VAL A 28 2.69 -9.03 -6.83
C VAL A 28 2.30 -7.56 -6.76
N GLN A 29 2.50 -6.82 -7.84
CA GLN A 29 2.16 -5.40 -7.91
C GLN A 29 0.67 -5.18 -7.67
N ARG A 30 -0.19 -6.01 -8.27
CA ARG A 30 -1.62 -5.92 -8.09
C ARG A 30 -2.04 -6.18 -6.65
N ARG A 31 -1.45 -7.19 -6.01
CA ARG A 31 -1.72 -7.48 -4.60
C ARG A 31 -1.34 -6.33 -3.70
N PHE A 32 -0.16 -5.78 -3.93
CA PHE A 32 0.31 -4.62 -3.20
C PHE A 32 -0.69 -3.46 -3.34
N GLU A 33 -1.05 -3.14 -4.57
CA GLU A 33 -1.95 -2.03 -4.84
C GLU A 33 -3.33 -2.24 -4.20
N MET A 34 -3.90 -3.44 -4.33
CA MET A 34 -5.19 -3.75 -3.74
C MET A 34 -5.15 -3.70 -2.21
N SER A 35 -4.09 -4.24 -1.61
CA SER A 35 -3.92 -4.17 -0.15
C SER A 35 -3.83 -2.74 0.33
N MET A 36 -3.07 -1.89 -0.38
CA MET A 36 -2.92 -0.50 0.01
C MET A 36 -4.21 0.29 -0.19
N ARG A 37 -4.92 0.05 -1.27
CA ARG A 37 -6.21 0.71 -1.50
C ARG A 37 -7.22 0.36 -0.40
N TYR A 38 -7.25 -0.89 0.00
CA TYR A 38 -8.10 -1.34 1.10
C TYR A 38 -7.72 -0.64 2.41
N ALA A 39 -6.43 -0.65 2.75
CA ALA A 39 -5.94 -0.06 3.99
C ALA A 39 -6.20 1.44 4.05
N VAL A 40 -5.94 2.15 2.96
CA VAL A 40 -6.16 3.60 2.88
C VAL A 40 -7.64 3.93 2.94
N SER A 41 -8.49 3.19 2.22
CA SER A 41 -9.94 3.39 2.26
C SER A 41 -10.48 3.20 3.67
N LYS A 42 -10.00 2.17 4.37
CA LYS A 42 -10.40 1.91 5.74
C LYS A 42 -9.97 3.03 6.68
N ALA A 43 -8.74 3.53 6.51
CA ALA A 43 -8.24 4.65 7.30
C ALA A 43 -9.08 5.91 7.09
N MET A 44 -9.45 6.19 5.84
CA MET A 44 -10.28 7.34 5.53
C MET A 44 -11.68 7.23 6.11
N ARG A 45 -12.28 6.05 6.08
CA ARG A 45 -13.59 5.82 6.71
C ARG A 45 -13.55 6.00 8.22
N ARG A 46 -12.39 5.73 8.83
CA ARG A 46 -12.19 5.92 10.26
C ARG A 46 -11.79 7.35 10.64
N GLY A 47 -11.73 8.25 9.67
CA GLY A 47 -11.50 9.66 9.90
C GLY A 47 -10.05 10.06 10.07
N ILE A 48 -9.13 9.40 9.34
CA ILE A 48 -7.74 9.84 9.37
C ILE A 48 -7.66 11.31 8.94
N LYS A 49 -6.99 12.12 9.74
CA LYS A 49 -6.92 13.56 9.51
C LYS A 49 -5.81 13.95 8.53
N HIS A 50 -4.77 13.14 8.46
CA HIS A 50 -3.63 13.44 7.62
C HIS A 50 -3.10 12.17 6.98
N LEU A 51 -3.33 12.03 5.69
CA LEU A 51 -2.84 10.89 4.93
C LEU A 51 -1.47 11.25 4.35
N PRO A 52 -0.41 10.48 4.65
CA PRO A 52 0.91 10.74 4.07
C PRO A 52 0.85 10.82 2.54
N GLU A 53 1.61 11.73 1.97
CA GLU A 53 1.57 12.00 0.55
C GLU A 53 1.84 10.76 -0.29
N VAL A 54 2.76 9.91 0.14
CA VAL A 54 3.11 8.68 -0.57
C VAL A 54 1.92 7.73 -0.72
N LEU A 55 0.90 7.86 0.12
CA LEU A 55 -0.29 7.01 0.10
C LEU A 55 -1.46 7.62 -0.67
N HIS A 56 -1.33 8.86 -1.15
CA HIS A 56 -2.44 9.54 -1.81
C HIS A 56 -2.92 8.80 -3.06
N ARG A 57 -2.02 8.14 -3.78
CA ARG A 57 -2.39 7.40 -5.00
C ARG A 57 -3.31 6.21 -4.73
N PHE A 58 -3.37 5.75 -3.48
CA PHE A 58 -4.24 4.63 -3.09
C PHE A 58 -5.59 5.11 -2.58
N ALA A 59 -5.78 6.40 -2.41
CA ALA A 59 -7.04 6.94 -1.94
C ALA A 59 -8.14 6.74 -2.98
N PRO A 60 -9.39 6.45 -2.56
CA PRO A 60 -10.49 6.35 -3.52
C PRO A 60 -10.65 7.70 -4.21
N GLN A 61 -10.78 7.65 -5.53
CA GLN A 61 -11.01 8.86 -6.29
C GLN A 61 -12.45 9.30 -6.11
N ALA A 62 -12.63 10.59 -5.87
CA ALA A 62 -13.97 11.16 -5.83
C ALA A 62 -14.62 11.01 -7.20
N ALA A 63 -15.82 10.48 -7.20
CA ALA A 63 -16.58 10.32 -8.44
C ALA A 63 -16.94 11.70 -9.00
#